data_493473efe5145b0ba2486e4351cca701
#
_entry.id   493473efe5145b0ba2486e4351cca701
#
_cell.length_a   1.000
_cell.length_b   1.000
_cell.length_c   1.000
_cell.angle_alpha   90.00
_cell.angle_beta   90.00
_cell.angle_gamma   90.00
#
_symmetry.space_group_name_H-M   'P 1'
#
loop_
_entity.id
_entity.type
_entity.pdbx_description
1 polymer ?
#
loop_
_entity_poly.entity_id
_entity_poly.type
_entity_poly.pdbx_seq_one_letter_code
_entity_poly.pdbx_strand_id
1 'polypeptide(L)'
;MTSEVVPFLNPAGAPVIHVRVNDHDVGAFFSTFTTRTSVWDAKGFNFYREDPIRTISVTGTGGNYSTTVHSLQIGQSVLKDMTALLVGERPPKAPDGLLLMVDIGWDILGNYHVLIDRYSQKMAIFTYDTAPDCPDIGTLMKDPGPFIPLVSFDDESPQLNQMRAVLDGHKVDMQINTSANRSIIQQWVARKMGISRRMLAQDDEIRVGAGEVLLGHRHHFSTLQLGSHTLHDITLDVVPDAEFNILGMDVLKHFNVLINPMKGRLWLEDFKPPPGYFEEKALPWSPTHDRLSITHASEEKQAPPTQDQGTKPAPRPSGNP
;
A
#
# COMPACT_ATOMS: atom_id res chain seq x y z
N MET A 1 -5.52 25.89 -9.25
CA MET A 1 -5.39 24.46 -9.02
C MET A 1 -4.32 23.96 -9.97
N THR A 2 -3.19 23.55 -9.45
CA THR A 2 -2.16 22.89 -10.25
C THR A 2 -2.41 21.39 -10.10
N SER A 3 -2.64 20.70 -11.20
CA SER A 3 -2.85 19.26 -11.16
C SER A 3 -2.04 18.59 -12.26
N GLU A 4 -1.35 17.50 -11.89
CA GLU A 4 -0.75 16.58 -12.82
C GLU A 4 -1.56 15.30 -12.85
N VAL A 5 -1.97 14.88 -14.04
CA VAL A 5 -2.65 13.61 -14.27
C VAL A 5 -1.79 12.77 -15.19
N VAL A 6 -1.23 11.70 -14.64
CA VAL A 6 -0.29 10.84 -15.36
C VAL A 6 -0.82 9.41 -15.42
N PRO A 7 -0.67 8.72 -16.55
CA PRO A 7 -0.97 7.29 -16.62
C PRO A 7 0.02 6.51 -15.76
N PHE A 8 -0.44 5.41 -15.18
CA PHE A 8 0.44 4.49 -14.49
C PHE A 8 0.42 3.09 -15.10
N LEU A 9 1.55 2.44 -15.01
CA LEU A 9 1.77 1.04 -15.34
C LEU A 9 1.56 0.18 -14.08
N ASN A 10 1.52 -1.14 -14.25
CA ASN A 10 1.38 -2.11 -13.16
C ASN A 10 0.08 -1.97 -12.35
N PRO A 11 -1.08 -2.12 -12.96
CA PRO A 11 -2.35 -2.03 -12.24
C PRO A 11 -2.58 -3.15 -11.21
N ALA A 12 -1.82 -4.24 -11.28
CA ALA A 12 -1.88 -5.36 -10.34
C ALA A 12 -0.98 -5.19 -9.09
N GLY A 13 -0.22 -4.12 -9.01
CA GLY A 13 0.71 -3.86 -7.90
C GLY A 13 0.94 -2.38 -7.67
N ALA A 14 2.14 -2.03 -7.18
CA ALA A 14 2.56 -0.66 -6.98
C ALA A 14 2.54 0.12 -8.30
N PRO A 15 1.80 1.25 -8.37
CA PRO A 15 1.74 2.06 -9.57
C PRO A 15 3.11 2.60 -9.96
N VAL A 16 3.43 2.49 -11.24
CA VAL A 16 4.66 3.03 -11.83
C VAL A 16 4.28 4.11 -12.83
N ILE A 17 4.84 5.29 -12.70
CA ILE A 17 4.65 6.38 -13.68
C ILE A 17 5.94 6.65 -14.44
N HIS A 18 5.84 7.29 -15.60
CA HIS A 18 6.98 7.83 -16.32
C HIS A 18 7.34 9.20 -15.78
N VAL A 19 8.63 9.41 -15.53
CA VAL A 19 9.21 10.68 -15.11
C VAL A 19 10.52 10.90 -15.87
N ARG A 20 11.02 12.14 -15.85
CA ARG A 20 12.38 12.45 -16.33
C ARG A 20 13.23 12.92 -15.17
N VAL A 21 14.40 12.32 -15.04
CA VAL A 21 15.40 12.66 -14.01
C VAL A 21 16.69 13.06 -14.73
N ASN A 22 17.15 14.28 -14.52
CA ASN A 22 18.37 14.81 -15.16
C ASN A 22 18.38 14.51 -16.67
N ASP A 23 17.24 14.79 -17.35
CA ASP A 23 17.02 14.54 -18.79
C ASP A 23 16.91 13.07 -19.23
N HIS A 24 16.89 12.11 -18.34
CA HIS A 24 16.67 10.69 -18.64
C HIS A 24 15.24 10.27 -18.35
N ASP A 25 14.58 9.58 -19.28
CA ASP A 25 13.28 9.00 -19.08
C ASP A 25 13.40 7.71 -18.23
N VAL A 26 12.64 7.64 -17.14
CA VAL A 26 12.70 6.54 -16.17
C VAL A 26 11.31 6.24 -15.59
N GLY A 27 11.17 5.09 -14.94
CA GLY A 27 10.01 4.77 -14.12
C GLY A 27 10.18 5.28 -12.68
N ALA A 28 9.07 5.68 -12.08
CA ALA A 28 9.01 6.09 -10.68
C ALA A 28 7.86 5.40 -9.95
N PHE A 29 8.11 4.99 -8.71
CA PHE A 29 7.07 4.66 -7.75
C PHE A 29 6.60 5.89 -6.99
N PHE A 30 5.39 5.80 -6.43
CA PHE A 30 4.87 6.74 -5.44
C PHE A 30 4.85 6.06 -4.08
N SER A 31 5.56 6.64 -3.12
CA SER A 31 5.65 6.09 -1.78
C SER A 31 5.03 7.01 -0.73
N THR A 32 3.92 6.60 -0.19
CA THR A 32 3.37 7.24 1.01
C THR A 32 4.12 6.88 2.28
N PHE A 33 5.09 5.99 2.18
CA PHE A 33 5.89 5.49 3.31
C PHE A 33 7.23 6.20 3.45
N THR A 34 7.95 6.46 2.35
CA THR A 34 9.26 7.10 2.41
C THR A 34 9.16 8.59 2.72
N THR A 35 9.92 9.07 3.70
CA THR A 35 9.92 10.48 4.10
C THR A 35 10.55 11.38 3.05
N ARG A 36 11.51 10.87 2.30
CA ARG A 36 12.26 11.59 1.24
C ARG A 36 12.23 10.82 -0.06
N THR A 37 12.13 11.55 -1.14
CA THR A 37 12.31 11.01 -2.49
C THR A 37 13.69 10.36 -2.59
N SER A 38 13.74 9.15 -3.15
CA SER A 38 14.97 8.42 -3.36
C SER A 38 15.23 8.15 -4.83
N VAL A 39 16.51 8.08 -5.19
CA VAL A 39 16.99 7.69 -6.50
C VAL A 39 18.02 6.59 -6.39
N TRP A 40 18.04 5.68 -7.34
CA TRP A 40 18.99 4.57 -7.34
C TRP A 40 20.31 4.97 -8.01
N ASP A 41 21.42 4.54 -7.39
CA ASP A 41 22.77 4.76 -7.98
C ASP A 41 22.94 3.89 -9.23
N ALA A 42 22.70 4.49 -10.39
CA ALA A 42 22.82 3.82 -11.67
C ALA A 42 23.81 4.54 -12.57
N LYS A 43 24.62 3.72 -13.26
CA LYS A 43 25.62 4.23 -14.19
C LYS A 43 24.96 5.10 -15.28
N GLY A 44 25.50 6.29 -15.48
CA GLY A 44 25.04 7.23 -16.50
C GLY A 44 24.13 8.36 -16.00
N PHE A 45 23.65 8.30 -14.74
CA PHE A 45 22.82 9.35 -14.16
C PHE A 45 23.62 10.44 -13.43
N ASN A 46 24.92 10.21 -13.19
CA ASN A 46 25.84 11.17 -12.56
C ASN A 46 25.38 11.67 -11.18
N PHE A 47 24.80 10.77 -10.39
CA PHE A 47 24.52 11.06 -9.00
C PHE A 47 25.80 11.01 -8.17
N TYR A 48 26.03 12.03 -7.37
CA TYR A 48 27.18 12.11 -6.46
C TYR A 48 26.74 11.82 -5.04
N ARG A 49 27.57 11.07 -4.31
CA ARG A 49 27.36 10.85 -2.87
C ARG A 49 27.79 12.11 -2.13
N GLU A 50 26.82 12.73 -1.49
CA GLU A 50 27.04 13.94 -0.67
C GLU A 50 27.07 13.56 0.81
N ASP A 51 26.12 14.00 1.61
CA ASP A 51 26.11 13.78 3.06
C ASP A 51 25.61 12.36 3.40
N PRO A 52 26.23 11.70 4.40
CA PRO A 52 25.75 10.42 4.90
C PRO A 52 24.43 10.60 5.66
N ILE A 53 23.46 9.75 5.37
CA ILE A 53 22.12 9.76 5.97
C ILE A 53 21.84 8.38 6.57
N ARG A 54 21.38 8.35 7.82
CA ARG A 54 20.84 7.15 8.43
C ARG A 54 19.38 6.99 8.02
N THR A 55 19.01 5.83 7.52
CA THR A 55 17.65 5.50 7.08
C THR A 55 17.10 4.32 7.87
N ILE A 56 15.78 4.31 8.07
CA ILE A 56 15.05 3.18 8.62
C ILE A 56 14.16 2.64 7.51
N SER A 57 14.26 1.34 7.25
CA SER A 57 13.43 0.61 6.30
C SER A 57 12.64 -0.47 7.00
N VAL A 58 11.81 -1.19 6.26
CA VAL A 58 11.07 -2.35 6.80
C VAL A 58 12.02 -3.43 7.35
N THR A 59 13.22 -3.55 6.78
CA THR A 59 14.22 -4.56 7.14
C THR A 59 15.26 -4.06 8.14
N GLY A 60 15.10 -2.87 8.70
CA GLY A 60 16.00 -2.32 9.70
C GLY A 60 16.65 -1.00 9.32
N THR A 61 17.74 -0.67 9.99
CA THR A 61 18.47 0.58 9.83
C THR A 61 19.65 0.42 8.89
N GLY A 62 19.76 1.33 7.91
CA GLY A 62 20.89 1.36 6.96
C GLY A 62 21.55 2.73 6.87
N GLY A 63 22.71 2.77 6.24
CA GLY A 63 23.40 4.01 5.86
C GLY A 63 23.25 4.24 4.36
N ASN A 64 22.86 5.44 3.99
CA ASN A 64 22.77 5.92 2.61
C ASN A 64 23.45 7.29 2.50
N TYR A 65 23.39 7.90 1.35
CA TYR A 65 23.90 9.24 1.09
C TYR A 65 22.79 10.12 0.53
N SER A 66 22.90 11.43 0.73
CA SER A 66 22.15 12.37 -0.10
C SER A 66 22.79 12.51 -1.45
N THR A 67 22.00 13.01 -2.38
CA THR A 67 22.44 13.45 -3.72
C THR A 67 21.55 14.56 -4.20
N THR A 68 22.09 15.43 -5.06
CA THR A 68 21.30 16.46 -5.74
C THR A 68 20.74 15.91 -7.04
N VAL A 69 19.42 16.00 -7.20
CA VAL A 69 18.68 15.77 -8.45
C VAL A 69 18.44 17.14 -9.09
N HIS A 70 19.13 17.44 -10.18
CA HIS A 70 19.03 18.76 -10.84
C HIS A 70 17.65 19.01 -11.46
N SER A 71 17.01 17.96 -11.96
CA SER A 71 15.64 18.07 -12.44
C SER A 71 14.87 16.75 -12.24
N LEU A 72 13.67 16.85 -11.71
CA LEU A 72 12.67 15.78 -11.69
C LEU A 72 11.40 16.32 -12.35
N GLN A 73 11.04 15.77 -13.49
CA GLN A 73 9.82 16.14 -14.21
C GLN A 73 8.75 15.07 -14.04
N ILE A 74 7.58 15.48 -13.54
CA ILE A 74 6.37 14.66 -13.39
C ILE A 74 5.27 15.31 -14.22
N GLY A 75 4.83 14.67 -15.28
CA GLY A 75 3.92 15.30 -16.24
C GLY A 75 4.53 16.57 -16.85
N GLN A 76 3.91 17.73 -16.60
CA GLN A 76 4.41 19.03 -17.04
C GLN A 76 5.17 19.79 -15.95
N SER A 77 5.08 19.36 -14.72
CA SER A 77 5.75 20.00 -13.58
C SER A 77 7.20 19.57 -13.47
N VAL A 78 8.09 20.53 -13.21
CA VAL A 78 9.52 20.31 -13.04
C VAL A 78 9.97 20.82 -11.68
N LEU A 79 10.52 19.93 -10.88
CA LEU A 79 11.23 20.25 -9.65
C LEU A 79 12.73 20.36 -9.96
N LYS A 80 13.40 21.40 -9.43
CA LYS A 80 14.82 21.66 -9.68
C LYS A 80 15.63 21.59 -8.40
N ASP A 81 16.86 21.11 -8.55
CA ASP A 81 17.90 21.11 -7.50
C ASP A 81 17.40 20.58 -6.16
N MET A 82 16.70 19.43 -6.21
CA MET A 82 16.16 18.80 -5.00
C MET A 82 17.16 17.82 -4.40
N THR A 83 17.22 17.79 -3.08
CA THR A 83 17.98 16.77 -2.35
C THR A 83 17.18 15.46 -2.31
N ALA A 84 17.76 14.39 -2.80
CA ALA A 84 17.19 13.05 -2.77
C ALA A 84 18.09 12.09 -1.96
N LEU A 85 17.52 10.96 -1.56
CA LEU A 85 18.27 9.87 -0.96
C LEU A 85 18.86 9.00 -2.06
N LEU A 86 20.18 8.81 -2.07
CA LEU A 86 20.85 7.91 -3.01
C LEU A 86 20.90 6.50 -2.43
N VAL A 87 20.19 5.56 -3.08
CA VAL A 87 20.15 4.15 -2.68
C VAL A 87 20.98 3.30 -3.63
N GLY A 88 21.73 2.32 -3.06
CA GLY A 88 22.80 1.63 -3.78
C GLY A 88 22.39 0.43 -4.62
N GLU A 89 21.12 0.06 -4.72
CA GLU A 89 20.69 -1.16 -5.41
C GLU A 89 19.99 -0.88 -6.74
N ARG A 90 20.14 -1.82 -7.68
CA ARG A 90 19.46 -1.72 -8.96
C ARG A 90 17.98 -2.05 -8.79
N PRO A 91 17.07 -1.11 -9.10
CA PRO A 91 15.67 -1.41 -9.14
C PRO A 91 15.34 -2.38 -10.29
N PRO A 92 14.21 -3.08 -10.22
CA PRO A 92 13.69 -3.81 -11.35
C PRO A 92 13.35 -2.86 -12.50
N LYS A 93 13.19 -3.41 -13.70
CA LYS A 93 12.68 -2.64 -14.84
C LYS A 93 11.16 -2.53 -14.77
N ALA A 94 10.62 -1.42 -15.22
CA ALA A 94 9.21 -1.25 -15.49
C ALA A 94 8.73 -2.23 -16.59
N PRO A 95 7.41 -2.44 -16.75
CA PRO A 95 6.86 -3.33 -17.78
C PRO A 95 7.28 -3.00 -19.21
N ASP A 96 7.51 -1.74 -19.49
CA ASP A 96 7.96 -1.21 -20.78
C ASP A 96 9.49 -1.22 -20.94
N GLY A 97 10.22 -1.74 -19.95
CA GLY A 97 11.67 -1.88 -19.97
C GLY A 97 12.45 -0.67 -19.45
N LEU A 98 11.79 0.44 -19.08
CA LEU A 98 12.44 1.57 -18.43
C LEU A 98 13.03 1.14 -17.07
N LEU A 99 14.11 1.81 -16.67
CA LEU A 99 14.66 1.63 -15.33
C LEU A 99 13.74 2.28 -14.29
N LEU A 100 13.38 1.56 -13.23
CA LEU A 100 12.69 2.11 -12.08
C LEU A 100 13.71 2.82 -11.19
N MET A 101 13.87 4.12 -11.38
CA MET A 101 14.97 4.89 -10.80
C MET A 101 14.57 5.77 -9.63
N VAL A 102 13.29 5.99 -9.43
CA VAL A 102 12.80 6.96 -8.44
C VAL A 102 11.73 6.32 -7.56
N ASP A 103 11.79 6.61 -6.28
CA ASP A 103 10.69 6.43 -5.34
C ASP A 103 10.32 7.82 -4.79
N ILE A 104 9.21 8.39 -5.29
CA ILE A 104 8.75 9.73 -4.95
C ILE A 104 8.19 9.70 -3.55
N GLY A 105 8.82 10.41 -2.63
CA GLY A 105 8.51 10.37 -1.21
C GLY A 105 7.58 11.48 -0.72
N TRP A 106 7.41 11.50 0.59
CA TRP A 106 6.54 12.43 1.28
C TRP A 106 6.98 13.90 1.19
N ASP A 107 8.27 14.15 1.03
CA ASP A 107 8.83 15.49 0.79
C ASP A 107 8.16 16.20 -0.41
N ILE A 108 7.72 15.43 -1.40
CA ILE A 108 6.89 15.91 -2.52
C ILE A 108 5.41 15.68 -2.22
N LEU A 109 5.03 14.42 -1.95
CA LEU A 109 3.62 14.01 -1.85
C LEU A 109 2.88 14.67 -0.66
N GLY A 110 3.57 14.97 0.43
CA GLY A 110 2.98 15.58 1.63
C GLY A 110 2.31 16.95 1.39
N ASN A 111 2.62 17.59 0.27
CA ASN A 111 2.06 18.90 -0.12
C ASN A 111 0.88 18.81 -1.11
N TYR A 112 0.52 17.61 -1.56
CA TYR A 112 -0.49 17.39 -2.58
C TYR A 112 -1.49 16.33 -2.17
N HIS A 113 -2.67 16.39 -2.74
CA HIS A 113 -3.61 15.28 -2.73
C HIS A 113 -3.19 14.29 -3.80
N VAL A 114 -3.34 12.99 -3.51
CA VAL A 114 -3.01 11.92 -4.43
C VAL A 114 -4.23 11.04 -4.66
N LEU A 115 -4.68 10.95 -5.91
CA LEU A 115 -5.75 10.05 -6.33
C LEU A 115 -5.14 8.97 -7.24
N ILE A 116 -5.29 7.72 -6.86
CA ILE A 116 -4.97 6.54 -7.69
C ILE A 116 -6.30 6.02 -8.23
N ASP A 117 -6.61 6.36 -9.47
CA ASP A 117 -7.81 5.88 -10.17
C ASP A 117 -7.47 4.66 -11.02
N ARG A 118 -7.95 3.51 -10.58
CA ARG A 118 -7.68 2.23 -11.24
C ARG A 118 -8.55 1.99 -12.46
N TYR A 119 -9.74 2.59 -12.50
CA TYR A 119 -10.59 2.46 -13.68
C TYR A 119 -9.98 3.11 -14.91
N SER A 120 -9.42 4.31 -14.74
CA SER A 120 -8.73 5.02 -15.84
C SER A 120 -7.25 4.68 -15.95
N GLN A 121 -6.67 3.95 -14.98
CA GLN A 121 -5.24 3.70 -14.83
C GLN A 121 -4.43 5.01 -14.82
N LYS A 122 -4.92 5.98 -14.07
CA LYS A 122 -4.30 7.30 -13.93
C LYS A 122 -4.09 7.64 -12.46
N MET A 123 -3.03 8.39 -12.23
CA MET A 123 -2.75 9.01 -10.96
C MET A 123 -2.87 10.52 -11.11
N ALA A 124 -3.59 11.16 -10.21
CA ALA A 124 -3.66 12.61 -10.12
C ALA A 124 -2.94 13.08 -8.86
N ILE A 125 -2.07 14.08 -9.02
CA ILE A 125 -1.39 14.79 -7.96
C ILE A 125 -1.83 16.24 -8.08
N PHE A 126 -2.48 16.78 -7.05
CA PHE A 126 -3.12 18.08 -7.18
C PHE A 126 -3.23 18.82 -5.85
N THR A 127 -3.35 20.13 -5.94
CA THR A 127 -3.77 20.96 -4.82
C THR A 127 -5.27 21.20 -4.90
N TYR A 128 -5.95 21.14 -3.77
CA TYR A 128 -7.38 21.39 -3.67
C TYR A 128 -7.62 22.50 -2.66
N ASP A 129 -8.41 23.50 -3.03
CA ASP A 129 -8.78 24.58 -2.13
C ASP A 129 -9.70 24.05 -1.03
N THR A 130 -9.40 24.44 0.21
CA THR A 130 -10.16 24.04 1.39
C THR A 130 -11.05 25.16 1.90
N ALA A 131 -11.39 26.14 1.04
CA ALA A 131 -12.34 27.20 1.40
C ALA A 131 -13.66 26.57 1.89
N PRO A 132 -14.39 27.23 2.82
CA PRO A 132 -15.60 26.68 3.41
C PRO A 132 -16.67 26.27 2.39
N ASP A 133 -16.70 26.92 1.23
CA ASP A 133 -17.67 26.68 0.17
C ASP A 133 -17.23 25.59 -0.83
N CYS A 134 -16.03 25.06 -0.68
CA CYS A 134 -15.58 23.96 -1.53
C CYS A 134 -16.15 22.62 -1.04
N PRO A 135 -16.67 21.77 -1.94
CA PRO A 135 -17.08 20.42 -1.58
C PRO A 135 -15.96 19.65 -0.88
N ASP A 136 -16.30 18.64 -0.07
CA ASP A 136 -15.27 17.73 0.46
C ASP A 136 -14.57 17.04 -0.70
N ILE A 137 -13.25 16.89 -0.59
CA ILE A 137 -12.43 16.28 -1.64
C ILE A 137 -12.86 14.83 -1.95
N GLY A 138 -13.44 14.11 -0.99
CA GLY A 138 -14.01 12.78 -1.20
C GLY A 138 -15.06 12.74 -2.32
N THR A 139 -15.71 13.88 -2.63
CA THR A 139 -16.68 13.98 -3.75
C THR A 139 -16.05 13.79 -5.14
N LEU A 140 -14.73 13.76 -5.25
CA LEU A 140 -14.03 13.38 -6.48
C LEU A 140 -14.14 11.89 -6.79
N MET A 141 -14.53 11.09 -5.81
CA MET A 141 -14.80 9.66 -5.95
C MET A 141 -16.31 9.43 -6.02
N LYS A 142 -16.72 8.31 -6.62
CA LYS A 142 -18.14 8.03 -6.85
C LYS A 142 -18.84 7.57 -5.56
N ASP A 143 -18.20 6.67 -4.81
CA ASP A 143 -18.75 6.09 -3.57
C ASP A 143 -17.62 5.75 -2.59
N PRO A 144 -16.95 6.78 -2.03
CA PRO A 144 -15.76 6.57 -1.21
C PRO A 144 -16.06 6.09 0.22
N GLY A 145 -17.32 6.10 0.63
CA GLY A 145 -17.67 5.93 2.04
C GLY A 145 -17.08 7.03 2.95
N PRO A 146 -17.12 6.85 4.26
CA PRO A 146 -16.48 7.77 5.22
C PRO A 146 -14.96 7.69 5.13
N PHE A 147 -14.29 8.82 5.31
CA PHE A 147 -12.83 8.83 5.34
C PHE A 147 -12.26 8.05 6.54
N ILE A 148 -11.10 7.45 6.33
CA ILE A 148 -10.30 6.80 7.36
C ILE A 148 -9.27 7.82 7.85
N PRO A 149 -9.19 8.10 9.17
CA PRO A 149 -8.19 9.02 9.69
C PRO A 149 -6.79 8.42 9.59
N LEU A 150 -5.84 9.23 9.13
CA LEU A 150 -4.43 8.94 9.15
C LEU A 150 -3.76 9.75 10.24
N VAL A 151 -2.83 9.13 10.94
CA VAL A 151 -2.04 9.74 12.01
C VAL A 151 -0.55 9.62 11.70
N SER A 152 0.26 10.34 12.44
CA SER A 152 1.71 10.18 12.40
C SER A 152 2.11 8.86 13.03
N PHE A 153 3.17 8.27 12.50
CA PHE A 153 3.83 7.09 13.07
C PHE A 153 4.47 7.41 14.45
N ASP A 154 5.07 8.58 14.55
CA ASP A 154 5.63 9.13 15.79
C ASP A 154 5.40 10.65 15.87
N ASP A 155 5.61 11.21 17.04
CA ASP A 155 5.36 12.64 17.30
C ASP A 155 6.34 13.58 16.57
N GLU A 156 7.48 13.05 16.09
CA GLU A 156 8.50 13.82 15.39
C GLU A 156 8.32 13.79 13.87
N SER A 157 7.55 12.83 13.34
CA SER A 157 7.32 12.70 11.92
C SER A 157 6.12 13.54 11.47
N PRO A 158 6.29 14.42 10.47
CA PRO A 158 5.16 15.14 9.87
C PRO A 158 4.29 14.23 8.98
N GLN A 159 4.67 12.97 8.81
CA GLN A 159 4.09 12.05 7.84
C GLN A 159 2.82 11.39 8.40
N LEU A 160 1.66 11.79 7.87
CA LEU A 160 0.36 11.24 8.24
C LEU A 160 0.01 10.06 7.32
N ASN A 161 0.58 8.89 7.60
CA ASN A 161 0.43 7.69 6.76
C ASN A 161 0.05 6.42 7.54
N GLN A 162 -0.18 6.52 8.85
CA GLN A 162 -0.58 5.39 9.68
C GLN A 162 -2.09 5.39 9.88
N MET A 163 -2.69 4.23 9.68
CA MET A 163 -4.11 3.99 9.97
C MET A 163 -4.28 2.83 10.94
N ARG A 164 -5.42 2.82 11.64
CA ARG A 164 -5.85 1.68 12.44
C ARG A 164 -6.72 0.76 11.63
N ALA A 165 -6.28 -0.48 11.45
CA ALA A 165 -7.03 -1.59 10.87
C ALA A 165 -7.52 -2.56 11.96
N VAL A 166 -8.43 -3.47 11.59
CA VAL A 166 -8.79 -4.62 12.43
C VAL A 166 -8.54 -5.89 11.64
N LEU A 167 -7.59 -6.70 12.11
CA LEU A 167 -7.17 -7.95 11.47
C LEU A 167 -7.63 -9.11 12.36
N ASP A 168 -8.51 -9.99 11.86
CA ASP A 168 -9.15 -11.07 12.60
C ASP A 168 -9.64 -10.65 14.01
N GLY A 169 -10.32 -9.49 14.08
CA GLY A 169 -10.84 -8.92 15.32
C GLY A 169 -9.82 -8.16 16.18
N HIS A 170 -8.54 -8.15 15.82
CA HIS A 170 -7.48 -7.47 16.55
C HIS A 170 -7.14 -6.12 15.91
N LYS A 171 -7.03 -5.07 16.73
CA LYS A 171 -6.60 -3.74 16.28
C LYS A 171 -5.11 -3.76 15.94
N VAL A 172 -4.77 -3.34 14.73
CA VAL A 172 -3.40 -3.27 14.21
C VAL A 172 -3.18 -1.90 13.59
N ASP A 173 -2.15 -1.21 14.01
CA ASP A 173 -1.73 0.04 13.37
C ASP A 173 -0.82 -0.32 12.18
N MET A 174 -1.18 0.16 10.98
CA MET A 174 -0.50 -0.14 9.72
C MET A 174 -0.12 1.15 9.01
N GLN A 175 1.09 1.19 8.47
CA GLN A 175 1.53 2.29 7.61
C GLN A 175 1.17 1.99 6.16
N ILE A 176 0.55 2.96 5.49
CA ILE A 176 0.22 2.85 4.07
C ILE A 176 1.49 3.01 3.26
N ASN A 177 1.75 2.05 2.39
CA ASN A 177 2.87 2.10 1.46
C ASN A 177 2.45 1.76 0.04
N THR A 178 2.26 2.79 -0.78
CA THR A 178 1.82 2.64 -2.18
C THR A 178 2.92 2.16 -3.12
N SER A 179 4.18 2.12 -2.69
CA SER A 179 5.29 1.53 -3.44
C SER A 179 5.58 0.06 -3.04
N ALA A 180 5.01 -0.42 -1.94
CA ALA A 180 5.14 -1.81 -1.54
C ALA A 180 4.12 -2.70 -2.26
N ASN A 181 4.59 -3.75 -2.93
CA ASN A 181 3.69 -4.71 -3.57
C ASN A 181 2.98 -5.63 -2.57
N ARG A 182 3.44 -5.71 -1.33
CA ARG A 182 2.93 -6.63 -0.32
C ARG A 182 2.74 -5.95 1.02
N SER A 183 1.69 -6.38 1.71
CA SER A 183 1.40 -6.00 3.09
C SER A 183 2.19 -6.89 4.04
N ILE A 184 2.68 -6.28 5.11
CA ILE A 184 3.55 -6.93 6.10
C ILE A 184 2.94 -6.76 7.48
N ILE A 185 2.93 -7.85 8.24
CA ILE A 185 2.62 -7.87 9.67
C ILE A 185 3.87 -8.28 10.44
N GLN A 186 4.24 -7.51 11.44
CA GLN A 186 5.32 -7.84 12.36
C GLN A 186 5.00 -9.14 13.10
N GLN A 187 5.93 -10.08 13.16
CA GLN A 187 5.70 -11.38 13.83
C GLN A 187 5.27 -11.24 15.29
N TRP A 188 5.76 -10.21 16.01
CA TRP A 188 5.35 -10.01 17.39
C TRP A 188 3.88 -9.58 17.51
N VAL A 189 3.33 -8.84 16.52
CA VAL A 189 1.91 -8.52 16.41
C VAL A 189 1.10 -9.79 16.16
N ALA A 190 1.50 -10.60 15.17
CA ALA A 190 0.87 -11.89 14.87
C ALA A 190 0.84 -12.81 16.11
N ARG A 191 1.92 -12.84 16.90
CA ARG A 191 1.95 -13.60 18.16
C ARG A 191 0.94 -13.10 19.20
N LYS A 192 0.73 -11.79 19.31
CA LYS A 192 -0.32 -11.23 20.20
C LYS A 192 -1.72 -11.62 19.75
N MET A 193 -1.91 -11.91 18.48
CA MET A 193 -3.16 -12.43 17.89
C MET A 193 -3.30 -13.95 18.08
N GLY A 194 -2.34 -14.63 18.69
CA GLY A 194 -2.36 -16.08 18.93
C GLY A 194 -1.67 -16.90 17.84
N ILE A 195 -1.11 -16.28 16.80
CA ILE A 195 -0.41 -16.96 15.70
C ILE A 195 0.98 -17.36 16.17
N SER A 196 1.19 -18.65 16.38
CA SER A 196 2.45 -19.20 16.87
C SER A 196 3.48 -19.40 15.74
N ARG A 197 4.77 -19.46 16.09
CA ARG A 197 5.82 -19.85 15.12
C ARG A 197 5.58 -21.19 14.46
N ARG A 198 4.94 -22.14 15.20
CA ARG A 198 4.62 -23.46 14.67
C ARG A 198 3.53 -23.39 13.58
N MET A 199 2.56 -22.48 13.73
CA MET A 199 1.55 -22.23 12.70
C MET A 199 2.21 -21.63 11.45
N LEU A 200 3.01 -20.57 11.65
CA LEU A 200 3.72 -19.92 10.54
C LEU A 200 4.66 -20.86 9.77
N ALA A 201 5.29 -21.82 10.46
CA ALA A 201 6.16 -22.80 9.81
C ALA A 201 5.42 -23.79 8.87
N GLN A 202 4.09 -23.75 8.83
CA GLN A 202 3.26 -24.52 7.89
C GLN A 202 2.88 -23.70 6.64
N ASP A 203 3.13 -22.39 6.69
CA ASP A 203 2.87 -21.46 5.60
C ASP A 203 4.07 -21.37 4.65
N ASP A 204 3.83 -20.83 3.45
CA ASP A 204 4.89 -20.60 2.47
C ASP A 204 5.94 -19.61 2.98
N GLU A 205 7.22 -20.02 2.93
CA GLU A 205 8.34 -19.14 3.24
C GLU A 205 8.49 -18.07 2.16
N ILE A 206 8.73 -16.85 2.58
CA ILE A 206 8.93 -15.68 1.71
C ILE A 206 10.19 -14.92 2.09
N ARG A 207 10.67 -14.08 1.16
CA ARG A 207 11.77 -13.16 1.36
C ARG A 207 11.30 -11.72 1.19
N VAL A 208 11.65 -10.87 2.15
CA VAL A 208 11.29 -9.45 2.17
C VAL A 208 12.56 -8.61 2.28
N GLY A 209 12.64 -7.56 1.50
CA GLY A 209 13.75 -6.63 1.45
C GLY A 209 14.53 -6.68 0.15
N ALA A 210 15.22 -5.60 -0.16
CA ALA A 210 16.04 -5.45 -1.36
C ALA A 210 17.54 -5.59 -1.05
N GLY A 211 17.97 -5.21 0.14
CA GLY A 211 19.35 -5.31 0.62
C GLY A 211 19.51 -6.41 1.67
N GLU A 212 19.24 -6.07 2.92
CA GLU A 212 19.09 -7.07 3.96
C GLU A 212 17.77 -7.80 3.76
N VAL A 213 17.83 -9.12 3.66
CA VAL A 213 16.67 -9.96 3.38
C VAL A 213 16.20 -10.61 4.67
N LEU A 214 14.97 -10.31 5.08
CA LEU A 214 14.29 -11.01 6.16
C LEU A 214 13.51 -12.19 5.58
N LEU A 215 13.54 -13.30 6.31
CA LEU A 215 12.70 -14.47 6.01
C LEU A 215 11.41 -14.34 6.79
N GLY A 216 10.29 -14.47 6.12
CA GLY A 216 8.96 -14.44 6.70
C GLY A 216 8.09 -15.57 6.19
N HIS A 217 6.81 -15.53 6.52
CA HIS A 217 5.83 -16.52 6.10
C HIS A 217 4.58 -15.83 5.56
N ARG A 218 4.00 -16.39 4.51
CA ARG A 218 2.75 -15.92 3.93
C ARG A 218 1.57 -16.53 4.64
N HIS A 219 0.98 -15.80 5.58
CA HIS A 219 -0.11 -16.29 6.43
C HIS A 219 -1.47 -15.84 5.92
N HIS A 220 -2.44 -16.76 6.01
CA HIS A 220 -3.83 -16.49 5.67
C HIS A 220 -4.59 -15.94 6.89
N PHE A 221 -5.30 -14.83 6.70
CA PHE A 221 -6.20 -14.22 7.66
C PHE A 221 -7.63 -14.23 7.12
N SER A 222 -8.59 -14.40 8.01
CA SER A 222 -10.00 -14.46 7.62
C SER A 222 -10.54 -13.10 7.22
N THR A 223 -10.17 -12.04 7.97
CA THR A 223 -10.71 -10.70 7.76
C THR A 223 -9.68 -9.59 7.99
N LEU A 224 -9.78 -8.54 7.18
CA LEU A 224 -9.10 -7.26 7.41
C LEU A 224 -10.12 -6.14 7.22
N GLN A 225 -10.39 -5.37 8.27
CA GLN A 225 -11.28 -4.23 8.21
C GLN A 225 -10.48 -2.93 8.06
N LEU A 226 -10.81 -2.15 7.05
CA LEU A 226 -10.28 -0.83 6.73
C LEU A 226 -11.42 0.18 6.72
N GLY A 227 -11.63 0.91 7.83
CA GLY A 227 -12.80 1.77 7.97
C GLY A 227 -14.11 0.99 7.86
N SER A 228 -14.94 1.31 6.84
CA SER A 228 -16.21 0.60 6.58
C SER A 228 -16.07 -0.64 5.70
N HIS A 229 -14.89 -0.87 5.11
CA HIS A 229 -14.65 -2.02 4.22
C HIS A 229 -14.11 -3.21 5.01
N THR A 230 -14.68 -4.38 4.80
CA THR A 230 -14.18 -5.65 5.34
C THR A 230 -13.74 -6.54 4.19
N LEU A 231 -12.46 -6.85 4.15
CA LEU A 231 -11.86 -7.77 3.20
C LEU A 231 -11.83 -9.17 3.82
N HIS A 232 -12.15 -10.18 3.04
CA HIS A 232 -12.16 -11.57 3.46
C HIS A 232 -11.14 -12.38 2.68
N ASP A 233 -10.68 -13.48 3.28
CA ASP A 233 -9.73 -14.43 2.69
C ASP A 233 -8.43 -13.77 2.21
N ILE A 234 -7.85 -12.95 3.09
CA ILE A 234 -6.63 -12.20 2.77
C ILE A 234 -5.37 -12.98 3.17
N THR A 235 -4.33 -12.76 2.43
CA THR A 235 -3.00 -13.33 2.72
C THR A 235 -1.99 -12.21 2.88
N LEU A 236 -1.35 -12.13 4.06
CA LEU A 236 -0.36 -11.12 4.39
C LEU A 236 0.97 -11.78 4.76
N ASP A 237 2.06 -11.06 4.57
CA ASP A 237 3.39 -11.53 4.89
C ASP A 237 3.69 -11.27 6.38
N VAL A 238 3.87 -12.33 7.18
CA VAL A 238 4.28 -12.22 8.60
C VAL A 238 5.80 -12.31 8.67
N VAL A 239 6.45 -11.22 9.07
CA VAL A 239 7.90 -11.07 8.99
C VAL A 239 8.48 -10.89 10.39
N PRO A 240 9.45 -11.73 10.82
CA PRO A 240 10.22 -11.48 12.03
C PRO A 240 11.07 -10.20 11.84
N ASP A 241 11.28 -9.50 12.94
CA ASP A 241 12.17 -8.33 12.98
C ASP A 241 11.86 -7.21 11.97
N ALA A 242 10.67 -7.24 11.35
CA ALA A 242 10.18 -6.11 10.58
C ALA A 242 9.94 -4.90 11.50
N GLU A 243 10.38 -3.72 11.06
CA GLU A 243 10.23 -2.48 11.84
C GLU A 243 8.80 -1.96 11.85
N PHE A 244 8.00 -2.26 10.81
CA PHE A 244 6.67 -1.70 10.63
C PHE A 244 5.66 -2.76 10.16
N ASN A 245 4.37 -2.57 10.52
CA ASN A 245 3.28 -3.18 9.79
C ASN A 245 2.96 -2.32 8.57
N ILE A 246 2.92 -2.91 7.40
CA ILE A 246 2.71 -2.23 6.11
C ILE A 246 1.40 -2.66 5.49
N LEU A 247 0.60 -1.70 5.04
CA LEU A 247 -0.51 -1.91 4.13
C LEU A 247 -0.05 -1.60 2.71
N GLY A 248 0.16 -2.63 1.92
CA GLY A 248 0.71 -2.56 0.57
C GLY A 248 -0.33 -2.68 -0.53
N MET A 249 0.15 -2.77 -1.75
CA MET A 249 -0.68 -2.76 -2.95
C MET A 249 -1.37 -4.11 -3.23
N ASP A 250 -0.98 -5.20 -2.61
CA ASP A 250 -1.75 -6.46 -2.60
C ASP A 250 -3.16 -6.27 -2.05
N VAL A 251 -3.33 -5.36 -1.10
CA VAL A 251 -4.62 -4.96 -0.54
C VAL A 251 -5.17 -3.71 -1.25
N LEU A 252 -4.36 -2.65 -1.36
CA LEU A 252 -4.82 -1.36 -1.89
C LEU A 252 -5.19 -1.40 -3.39
N LYS A 253 -4.72 -2.40 -4.16
CA LYS A 253 -5.11 -2.56 -5.57
C LYS A 253 -6.61 -2.83 -5.78
N HIS A 254 -7.32 -3.24 -4.74
CA HIS A 254 -8.76 -3.47 -4.77
C HIS A 254 -9.59 -2.19 -4.59
N PHE A 255 -8.93 -1.04 -4.51
CA PHE A 255 -9.56 0.26 -4.32
C PHE A 255 -9.04 1.31 -5.28
N ASN A 256 -9.89 2.26 -5.64
CA ASN A 256 -9.43 3.61 -5.94
C ASN A 256 -9.06 4.27 -4.61
N VAL A 257 -7.94 4.96 -4.59
CA VAL A 257 -7.35 5.48 -3.34
C VAL A 257 -7.19 6.98 -3.45
N LEU A 258 -7.81 7.74 -2.55
CA LEU A 258 -7.60 9.19 -2.43
C LEU A 258 -6.98 9.51 -1.07
N ILE A 259 -5.82 10.14 -1.09
CA ILE A 259 -5.09 10.53 0.10
C ILE A 259 -5.02 12.05 0.18
N ASN A 260 -5.41 12.58 1.34
CA ASN A 260 -5.18 13.97 1.73
C ASN A 260 -4.14 13.99 2.86
N PRO A 261 -2.85 14.13 2.56
CA PRO A 261 -1.79 14.05 3.54
C PRO A 261 -1.81 15.22 4.53
N MET A 262 -2.21 16.42 4.08
CA MET A 262 -2.25 17.62 4.93
C MET A 262 -3.29 17.54 6.06
N LYS A 263 -4.37 16.78 5.85
CA LYS A 263 -5.45 16.59 6.84
C LYS A 263 -5.47 15.18 7.43
N GLY A 264 -4.55 14.32 7.02
CA GLY A 264 -4.51 12.93 7.47
C GLY A 264 -5.81 12.19 7.15
N ARG A 265 -6.23 12.17 5.90
CA ARG A 265 -7.47 11.51 5.48
C ARG A 265 -7.24 10.60 4.30
N LEU A 266 -7.81 9.41 4.37
CA LEU A 266 -7.81 8.40 3.31
C LEU A 266 -9.25 8.08 2.95
N TRP A 267 -9.58 8.06 1.67
CA TRP A 267 -10.81 7.49 1.13
C TRP A 267 -10.47 6.28 0.27
N LEU A 268 -11.27 5.26 0.43
CA LEU A 268 -11.21 4.04 -0.36
C LEU A 268 -12.55 3.86 -1.07
N GLU A 269 -12.51 3.61 -2.37
CA GLU A 269 -13.68 3.24 -3.18
C GLU A 269 -13.39 1.90 -3.83
N ASP A 270 -14.31 0.95 -3.72
CA ASP A 270 -14.13 -0.39 -4.27
C ASP A 270 -13.81 -0.35 -5.78
N PHE A 271 -12.71 -0.96 -6.14
CA PHE A 271 -12.38 -1.26 -7.52
C PHE A 271 -12.80 -2.71 -7.82
N LYS A 272 -13.79 -2.87 -8.71
CA LYS A 272 -14.34 -4.16 -9.12
C LYS A 272 -13.92 -4.49 -10.56
N PRO A 273 -12.70 -5.00 -10.77
CA PRO A 273 -12.23 -5.37 -12.10
C PRO A 273 -12.94 -6.63 -12.61
N PRO A 274 -12.90 -6.88 -13.93
CA PRO A 274 -13.36 -8.16 -14.46
C PRO A 274 -12.50 -9.32 -13.94
N PRO A 275 -13.03 -10.54 -13.91
CA PRO A 275 -12.26 -11.73 -13.53
C PRO A 275 -10.99 -11.87 -14.37
N GLY A 276 -9.88 -12.26 -13.73
CA GLY A 276 -8.59 -12.43 -14.39
C GLY A 276 -7.79 -11.13 -14.62
N TYR A 277 -8.35 -9.98 -14.27
CA TYR A 277 -7.71 -8.69 -14.54
C TYR A 277 -6.33 -8.55 -13.89
N PHE A 278 -6.19 -8.95 -12.63
CA PHE A 278 -4.91 -8.82 -11.94
C PHE A 278 -3.88 -9.83 -12.43
N GLU A 279 -4.31 -11.05 -12.77
CA GLU A 279 -3.46 -12.10 -13.32
C GLU A 279 -2.92 -11.72 -14.69
N GLU A 280 -3.75 -11.17 -15.57
CA GLU A 280 -3.34 -10.69 -16.89
C GLU A 280 -2.38 -9.50 -16.84
N LYS A 281 -2.50 -8.66 -15.82
CA LYS A 281 -1.69 -7.45 -15.64
C LYS A 281 -0.54 -7.61 -14.67
N ALA A 282 -0.39 -8.80 -14.06
CA ALA A 282 0.66 -9.06 -13.09
C ALA A 282 2.05 -9.00 -13.73
N LEU A 283 2.97 -8.36 -13.03
CA LEU A 283 4.39 -8.44 -13.31
C LEU A 283 5.02 -9.58 -12.51
N PRO A 284 6.24 -10.02 -12.84
CA PRO A 284 6.90 -11.10 -12.11
C PRO A 284 7.01 -10.91 -10.59
N TRP A 285 6.94 -9.67 -10.13
CA TRP A 285 6.98 -9.30 -8.71
C TRP A 285 5.62 -8.88 -8.14
N SER A 286 4.55 -8.89 -8.95
CA SER A 286 3.19 -8.56 -8.47
C SER A 286 2.60 -9.75 -7.72
N PRO A 287 1.83 -9.51 -6.64
CA PRO A 287 1.09 -10.57 -5.98
C PRO A 287 -0.05 -11.07 -6.89
N THR A 288 -0.05 -12.36 -7.24
CA THR A 288 -0.94 -12.92 -8.27
C THR A 288 -2.12 -13.71 -7.73
N HIS A 289 -2.16 -14.05 -6.43
CA HIS A 289 -3.15 -15.00 -5.92
C HIS A 289 -4.03 -14.35 -4.85
N ASP A 290 -5.10 -13.69 -5.28
CA ASP A 290 -6.07 -13.14 -4.35
C ASP A 290 -7.46 -13.70 -4.62
N ARG A 291 -7.97 -14.51 -3.69
CA ARG A 291 -9.39 -14.88 -3.58
C ARG A 291 -10.17 -13.91 -2.71
N LEU A 292 -9.65 -12.70 -2.58
CA LEU A 292 -10.15 -11.67 -1.69
C LEU A 292 -11.55 -11.21 -2.11
N SER A 293 -12.47 -11.12 -1.17
CA SER A 293 -13.78 -10.48 -1.33
C SER A 293 -13.93 -9.31 -0.34
N ILE A 294 -14.73 -8.31 -0.70
CA ILE A 294 -14.95 -7.11 0.10
C ILE A 294 -16.43 -7.02 0.45
N THR A 295 -16.73 -6.74 1.73
CA THR A 295 -18.07 -6.42 2.22
C THR A 295 -18.06 -5.07 2.95
N HIS A 296 -19.22 -4.42 3.00
CA HIS A 296 -19.40 -3.16 3.72
C HIS A 296 -20.18 -3.38 5.00
N ALA A 297 -19.89 -2.61 6.04
CA ALA A 297 -20.56 -2.67 7.34
C ALA A 297 -22.10 -2.48 7.26
N SER A 298 -22.61 -1.84 6.19
CA SER A 298 -24.04 -1.71 5.89
C SER A 298 -24.67 -3.02 5.41
N GLU A 299 -23.90 -3.90 4.76
CA GLU A 299 -24.37 -5.18 4.20
C GLU A 299 -24.42 -6.26 5.25
N GLU A 300 -23.52 -6.27 6.24
CA GLU A 300 -23.53 -7.23 7.36
C GLU A 300 -24.80 -7.15 8.20
N LYS A 301 -25.45 -5.99 8.28
CA LYS A 301 -26.72 -5.83 9.01
C LYS A 301 -27.95 -6.38 8.29
N GLN A 302 -27.83 -6.76 7.01
CA GLN A 302 -28.91 -7.26 6.18
C GLN A 302 -28.86 -8.76 5.90
N ALA A 303 -27.83 -9.48 6.32
CA ALA A 303 -27.79 -10.92 6.19
C ALA A 303 -28.92 -11.54 7.04
N PRO A 304 -29.84 -12.32 6.43
CA PRO A 304 -30.92 -12.94 7.20
C PRO A 304 -30.30 -13.91 8.21
N PRO A 305 -30.90 -14.02 9.44
CA PRO A 305 -30.41 -14.97 10.42
C PRO A 305 -30.44 -16.37 9.78
N THR A 306 -29.31 -17.05 9.84
CA THR A 306 -29.17 -18.44 9.42
C THR A 306 -30.27 -19.24 10.11
N GLN A 307 -31.23 -19.78 9.33
CA GLN A 307 -32.26 -20.66 9.86
C GLN A 307 -31.55 -21.88 10.44
N ASP A 308 -31.57 -21.95 11.75
CA ASP A 308 -31.20 -23.13 12.51
C ASP A 308 -32.09 -24.30 12.03
N GLN A 309 -31.49 -25.18 11.21
CA GLN A 309 -32.16 -26.40 10.78
C GLN A 309 -32.27 -27.29 12.02
N GLY A 310 -33.42 -27.13 12.70
CA GLY A 310 -33.80 -27.91 13.85
C GLY A 310 -33.53 -29.38 13.60
N THR A 311 -32.66 -29.93 14.40
CA THR A 311 -32.41 -31.36 14.54
C THR A 311 -33.71 -32.08 14.84
N LYS A 312 -34.18 -32.87 13.88
CA LYS A 312 -35.32 -33.78 14.01
C LYS A 312 -35.08 -34.71 15.20
N PRO A 313 -36.01 -34.82 16.16
CA PRO A 313 -35.81 -35.71 17.30
C PRO A 313 -35.85 -37.18 16.81
N ALA A 314 -34.91 -37.97 17.30
CA ALA A 314 -34.80 -39.40 17.00
C ALA A 314 -36.05 -40.16 17.53
N PRO A 315 -36.53 -41.19 16.79
CA PRO A 315 -37.69 -41.98 17.23
C PRO A 315 -37.33 -42.81 18.47
N ARG A 316 -38.24 -42.83 19.45
CA ARG A 316 -38.13 -43.66 20.64
C ARG A 316 -38.23 -45.13 20.27
N PRO A 317 -37.46 -46.04 20.89
CA PRO A 317 -37.63 -47.47 20.70
C PRO A 317 -38.95 -47.92 21.39
N SER A 318 -39.78 -48.63 20.63
CA SER A 318 -40.97 -49.33 21.09
C SER A 318 -40.53 -50.53 21.93
N GLY A 319 -40.76 -50.47 23.24
CA GLY A 319 -40.74 -51.65 24.07
C GLY A 319 -42.06 -52.41 23.91
N ASN A 320 -41.96 -53.71 23.85
CA ASN A 320 -43.06 -54.67 23.97
C ASN A 320 -42.70 -55.74 24.99
N PRO A 321 -43.69 -56.42 25.51
CA PRO A 321 -43.90 -56.71 26.92
C PRO A 321 -43.07 -57.86 27.49
#